data_c2640fa457e2804f91ab2c6c284db367
#
_entry.id   c2640fa457e2804f91ab2c6c284db367
#
_cell.length_a   1.000
_cell.length_b   1.000
_cell.length_c   1.000
_cell.angle_alpha   90.00
_cell.angle_beta   90.00
_cell.angle_gamma   90.00
#
_symmetry.space_group_name_H-M   'P 1'
#
loop_
_entity.id
_entity.type
_entity.pdbx_description
1 polymer ?
#
loop_
_entity_poly.entity_id
_entity_poly.type
_entity_poly.pdbx_seq_one_letter_code
_entity_poly.pdbx_strand_id
1 'polypeptide(L)'
;MKRKAISEVLAVLILVVISMIVGALFYAYVSSMVSRLSPVDQAFVSVEGLTPPQSSRTFFTFTVKDVGTASIVKVHFIVNTLSPLSVSSFNYPIAPGQEENVVLNVSYISPGLSFTYSASVLFSNGVNKTYSGTVTIQS
;
A
#
# COMPACT_ATOMS: atom_id res chain seq x y z
N MET A 1 67.77 3.71 -6.05
CA MET A 1 66.66 4.51 -5.44
C MET A 1 65.48 4.72 -6.37
N LYS A 2 65.71 4.90 -7.67
CA LYS A 2 64.56 5.09 -8.62
C LYS A 2 63.61 3.87 -8.65
N ARG A 3 64.09 2.65 -8.47
CA ARG A 3 63.27 1.46 -8.44
C ARG A 3 62.34 1.37 -7.21
N LYS A 4 62.78 1.88 -6.05
CA LYS A 4 61.96 1.93 -4.85
C LYS A 4 60.79 2.91 -5.00
N ALA A 5 61.04 4.12 -5.54
CA ALA A 5 60.01 5.11 -5.74
C ALA A 5 58.99 4.64 -6.77
N ILE A 6 59.38 3.99 -7.86
CA ILE A 6 58.48 3.41 -8.85
C ILE A 6 57.66 2.31 -8.27
N SER A 7 58.26 1.45 -7.42
CA SER A 7 57.53 0.37 -6.74
C SER A 7 56.47 0.90 -5.78
N GLU A 8 56.78 1.97 -5.03
CA GLU A 8 55.80 2.61 -4.13
C GLU A 8 54.65 3.25 -4.90
N VAL A 9 54.94 3.98 -5.97
CA VAL A 9 53.93 4.58 -6.82
C VAL A 9 53.06 3.50 -7.48
N LEU A 10 53.66 2.42 -7.97
CA LEU A 10 52.97 1.30 -8.57
C LEU A 10 52.03 0.61 -7.55
N ALA A 11 52.52 0.42 -6.30
CA ALA A 11 51.70 -0.16 -5.24
C ALA A 11 50.47 0.71 -4.92
N VAL A 12 50.64 2.02 -4.87
CA VAL A 12 49.50 2.95 -4.65
C VAL A 12 48.53 2.91 -5.80
N LEU A 13 49.01 2.88 -7.04
CA LEU A 13 48.15 2.79 -8.22
C LEU A 13 47.36 1.47 -8.23
N ILE A 14 47.99 0.36 -7.92
CA ILE A 14 47.28 -0.93 -7.83
C ILE A 14 46.24 -0.91 -6.73
N LEU A 15 46.53 -0.31 -5.58
CA LEU A 15 45.57 -0.18 -4.49
C LEU A 15 44.37 0.64 -4.88
N VAL A 16 44.55 1.76 -5.58
CA VAL A 16 43.47 2.61 -6.07
C VAL A 16 42.59 1.86 -7.08
N VAL A 17 43.21 1.14 -8.01
CA VAL A 17 42.48 0.35 -9.02
C VAL A 17 41.65 -0.75 -8.36
N ILE A 18 42.21 -1.46 -7.40
CA ILE A 18 41.51 -2.51 -6.64
C ILE A 18 40.31 -1.90 -5.89
N SER A 19 40.52 -0.76 -5.25
CA SER A 19 39.45 -0.06 -4.52
C SER A 19 38.32 0.35 -5.43
N MET A 20 38.61 0.83 -6.64
CA MET A 20 37.59 1.18 -7.65
C MET A 20 36.81 -0.06 -8.11
N ILE A 21 37.49 -1.17 -8.37
CA ILE A 21 36.83 -2.40 -8.79
C ILE A 21 35.93 -2.95 -7.68
N VAL A 22 36.40 -2.99 -6.45
CA VAL A 22 35.62 -3.45 -5.28
C VAL A 22 34.39 -2.53 -5.07
N GLY A 23 34.58 -1.23 -5.17
CA GLY A 23 33.46 -0.28 -5.06
C GLY A 23 32.43 -0.46 -6.14
N ALA A 24 32.84 -0.66 -7.39
CA ALA A 24 31.93 -0.92 -8.51
C ALA A 24 31.18 -2.24 -8.35
N LEU A 25 31.84 -3.30 -7.91
CA LEU A 25 31.20 -4.59 -7.64
C LEU A 25 30.21 -4.48 -6.49
N PHE A 26 30.55 -3.78 -5.43
CA PHE A 26 29.66 -3.55 -4.30
C PHE A 26 28.40 -2.77 -4.74
N TYR A 27 28.58 -1.71 -5.51
CA TYR A 27 27.47 -0.92 -6.05
C TYR A 27 26.55 -1.78 -6.94
N ALA A 28 27.12 -2.58 -7.83
CA ALA A 28 26.34 -3.48 -8.68
C ALA A 28 25.56 -4.50 -7.86
N TYR A 29 26.18 -5.05 -6.81
CA TYR A 29 25.53 -6.00 -5.92
C TYR A 29 24.34 -5.37 -5.17
N VAL A 30 24.54 -4.19 -4.58
CA VAL A 30 23.49 -3.45 -3.88
C VAL A 30 22.35 -3.08 -4.83
N SER A 31 22.65 -2.56 -6.02
CA SER A 31 21.66 -2.23 -7.04
C SER A 31 20.85 -3.45 -7.46
N SER A 32 21.51 -4.59 -7.62
CA SER A 32 20.84 -5.86 -7.94
C SER A 32 19.91 -6.31 -6.81
N MET A 33 20.31 -6.17 -5.56
CA MET A 33 19.45 -6.48 -4.42
C MET A 33 18.23 -5.57 -4.36
N VAL A 34 18.41 -4.27 -4.53
CA VAL A 34 17.32 -3.29 -4.50
C VAL A 34 16.32 -3.55 -5.63
N SER A 35 16.79 -3.89 -6.83
CA SER A 35 15.89 -4.21 -7.95
C SER A 35 15.12 -5.53 -7.77
N ARG A 36 15.61 -6.42 -6.91
CA ARG A 36 14.92 -7.67 -6.57
C ARG A 36 13.87 -7.50 -5.48
N LEU A 37 13.89 -6.40 -4.74
CA LEU A 37 12.85 -6.09 -3.79
C LEU A 37 11.57 -5.80 -4.56
N SER A 38 10.63 -6.73 -4.50
CA SER A 38 9.32 -6.54 -5.11
C SER A 38 8.58 -5.43 -4.39
N PRO A 39 7.87 -4.55 -5.10
CA PRO A 39 6.96 -3.61 -4.46
C PRO A 39 5.99 -4.36 -3.56
N VAL A 40 5.74 -3.85 -2.37
CA VAL A 40 4.74 -4.41 -1.47
C VAL A 40 3.40 -3.82 -1.84
N ASP A 41 2.51 -4.65 -2.36
CA ASP A 41 1.15 -4.28 -2.71
C ASP A 41 0.23 -4.66 -1.55
N GLN A 42 0.05 -3.75 -0.62
CA GLN A 42 -0.74 -3.99 0.56
C GLN A 42 -1.56 -2.76 0.93
N ALA A 43 -2.82 -2.99 1.29
CA ALA A 43 -3.72 -1.95 1.76
C ALA A 43 -4.41 -2.42 3.03
N PHE A 44 -4.70 -1.47 3.91
CA PHE A 44 -5.61 -1.69 5.02
C PHE A 44 -6.97 -1.14 4.62
N VAL A 45 -7.99 -1.99 4.66
CA VAL A 45 -9.36 -1.61 4.33
C VAL A 45 -10.27 -1.92 5.52
N SER A 46 -11.20 -1.02 5.80
CA SER A 46 -12.21 -1.26 6.82
C SER A 46 -13.54 -0.63 6.44
N VAL A 47 -14.61 -1.22 6.94
CA VAL A 47 -15.96 -0.71 6.80
C VAL A 47 -16.59 -0.68 8.17
N GLU A 48 -17.12 0.47 8.55
CA GLU A 48 -17.85 0.64 9.80
C GLU A 48 -19.27 1.08 9.48
N GLY A 49 -20.24 0.55 10.21
CA GLY A 49 -21.65 0.92 10.08
C GLY A 49 -22.17 1.44 11.41
N LEU A 50 -22.87 2.57 11.36
CA LEU A 50 -23.46 3.20 12.54
C LEU A 50 -24.89 3.67 12.23
N THR A 51 -25.83 3.26 13.06
CA THR A 51 -27.19 3.83 13.09
C THR A 51 -27.33 4.64 14.37
N PRO A 52 -27.23 5.96 14.31
CA PRO A 52 -27.38 6.78 15.51
C PRO A 52 -28.75 6.60 16.18
N PRO A 53 -28.83 6.71 17.50
CA PRO A 53 -30.11 6.65 18.20
C PRO A 53 -31.11 7.68 17.63
N GLN A 54 -32.35 7.27 17.44
CA GLN A 54 -33.44 8.13 16.91
C GLN A 54 -33.18 8.64 15.48
N SER A 55 -32.23 8.09 14.77
CA SER A 55 -31.99 8.41 13.37
C SER A 55 -32.79 7.47 12.45
N SER A 56 -33.25 8.01 11.32
CA SER A 56 -33.86 7.23 10.25
C SER A 56 -32.85 6.78 9.19
N ARG A 57 -31.56 6.99 9.46
CA ARG A 57 -30.47 6.73 8.51
C ARG A 57 -29.34 5.95 9.13
N THR A 58 -28.68 5.18 8.31
CA THR A 58 -27.47 4.45 8.68
C THR A 58 -26.29 5.02 7.90
N PHE A 59 -25.16 5.18 8.57
CA PHE A 59 -23.94 5.72 7.98
C PHE A 59 -22.90 4.60 7.88
N PHE A 60 -22.35 4.42 6.70
CA PHE A 60 -21.20 3.54 6.49
C PHE A 60 -19.96 4.40 6.24
N THR A 61 -18.90 4.08 6.95
CA THR A 61 -17.59 4.70 6.76
C THR A 61 -16.66 3.69 6.13
N PHE A 62 -16.15 4.03 4.95
CA PHE A 62 -15.21 3.19 4.20
C PHE A 62 -13.83 3.82 4.33
N THR A 63 -12.88 3.06 4.83
CA THR A 63 -11.51 3.52 5.05
C THR A 63 -10.55 2.68 4.22
N VAL A 64 -9.67 3.33 3.49
CA VAL A 64 -8.57 2.71 2.75
C VAL A 64 -7.29 3.40 3.10
N LYS A 65 -6.29 2.64 3.54
CA LYS A 65 -4.94 3.12 3.80
C LYS A 65 -3.95 2.31 3.01
N ASP A 66 -3.07 2.98 2.30
CA ASP A 66 -1.98 2.33 1.59
C ASP A 66 -0.83 2.05 2.58
N VAL A 67 -0.64 0.79 2.92
CA VAL A 67 0.42 0.33 3.85
C VAL A 67 1.57 -0.35 3.11
N GLY A 68 1.51 -0.38 1.78
CA GLY A 68 2.56 -0.92 0.93
C GLY A 68 3.47 0.16 0.35
N THR A 69 4.14 -0.17 -0.74
CA THR A 69 5.05 0.73 -1.48
C THR A 69 4.51 1.17 -2.83
N ALA A 70 3.53 0.45 -3.38
CA ALA A 70 2.87 0.83 -4.63
C ALA A 70 1.63 1.68 -4.32
N SER A 71 1.39 2.73 -5.11
CA SER A 71 0.20 3.56 -4.96
C SER A 71 -1.07 2.82 -5.35
N ILE A 72 -2.19 3.16 -4.74
CA ILE A 72 -3.50 2.61 -5.06
C ILE A 72 -4.15 3.51 -6.11
N VAL A 73 -4.56 2.94 -7.24
CA VAL A 73 -5.17 3.68 -8.35
C VAL A 73 -6.67 3.47 -8.48
N LYS A 74 -7.21 2.44 -7.83
CA LYS A 74 -8.66 2.19 -7.80
C LYS A 74 -9.03 1.32 -6.62
N VAL A 75 -10.14 1.63 -5.97
CA VAL A 75 -10.73 0.81 -4.91
C VAL A 75 -12.22 0.67 -5.18
N HIS A 76 -12.74 -0.53 -5.03
CA HIS A 76 -14.16 -0.80 -5.18
C HIS A 76 -14.65 -1.63 -3.99
N PHE A 77 -15.52 -1.05 -3.18
CA PHE A 77 -16.17 -1.73 -2.06
C PHE A 77 -17.55 -2.22 -2.47
N ILE A 78 -17.87 -3.43 -2.07
CA ILE A 78 -19.22 -3.99 -2.18
C ILE A 78 -19.60 -4.50 -0.79
N VAL A 79 -20.72 -4.00 -0.27
CA VAL A 79 -21.30 -4.47 0.98
C VAL A 79 -22.59 -5.23 0.65
N ASN A 80 -22.66 -6.46 1.11
CA ASN A 80 -23.79 -7.36 0.81
C ASN A 80 -24.96 -7.11 1.77
N THR A 81 -25.59 -5.95 1.66
CA THR A 81 -26.85 -5.65 2.32
C THR A 81 -28.04 -6.12 1.47
N LEU A 82 -29.26 -5.94 1.95
CA LEU A 82 -30.46 -6.25 1.16
C LEU A 82 -30.46 -5.57 -0.21
N SER A 83 -29.97 -4.33 -0.25
CA SER A 83 -29.66 -3.64 -1.50
C SER A 83 -28.16 -3.44 -1.56
N PRO A 84 -27.40 -4.23 -2.34
CA PRO A 84 -25.95 -4.18 -2.32
C PRO A 84 -25.42 -2.78 -2.52
N LEU A 85 -24.49 -2.37 -1.64
CA LEU A 85 -23.86 -1.06 -1.68
C LEU A 85 -22.52 -1.17 -2.41
N SER A 86 -22.27 -0.21 -3.30
CA SER A 86 -21.04 -0.15 -4.08
C SER A 86 -20.44 1.23 -3.93
N VAL A 87 -19.17 1.30 -3.54
CA VAL A 87 -18.46 2.56 -3.33
C VAL A 87 -17.08 2.49 -4.00
N SER A 88 -16.79 3.50 -4.84
CA SER A 88 -15.50 3.63 -5.51
C SER A 88 -15.01 5.09 -5.59
N SER A 89 -15.70 6.00 -4.91
CA SER A 89 -15.47 7.45 -4.99
C SER A 89 -14.41 7.92 -4.02
N PHE A 90 -13.19 7.42 -4.16
CA PHE A 90 -12.03 7.88 -3.40
C PHE A 90 -11.19 8.84 -4.24
N ASN A 91 -10.35 9.63 -3.58
CA ASN A 91 -9.37 10.48 -4.26
C ASN A 91 -8.16 9.65 -4.65
N TYR A 92 -7.96 9.45 -5.95
CA TYR A 92 -6.84 8.68 -6.49
C TYR A 92 -5.78 9.60 -7.10
N PRO A 93 -4.51 9.18 -7.10
CA PRO A 93 -3.96 7.98 -6.46
C PRO A 93 -3.85 8.14 -4.95
N ILE A 94 -3.93 7.01 -4.22
CA ILE A 94 -3.63 6.97 -2.79
C ILE A 94 -2.16 6.59 -2.65
N ALA A 95 -1.35 7.54 -2.21
CA ALA A 95 0.10 7.32 -2.07
C ALA A 95 0.40 6.45 -0.85
N PRO A 96 1.56 5.77 -0.82
CA PRO A 96 1.97 5.00 0.36
C PRO A 96 1.92 5.84 1.63
N GLY A 97 1.29 5.31 2.67
CA GLY A 97 1.08 5.98 3.95
C GLY A 97 -0.13 6.90 4.01
N GLN A 98 -0.79 7.17 2.89
CA GLN A 98 -2.01 7.97 2.86
C GLN A 98 -3.24 7.15 3.20
N GLU A 99 -4.23 7.81 3.77
CA GLU A 99 -5.51 7.24 4.13
C GLU A 99 -6.64 8.08 3.53
N GLU A 100 -7.63 7.40 2.95
CA GLU A 100 -8.83 8.03 2.38
C GLU A 100 -10.07 7.44 3.04
N ASN A 101 -11.04 8.30 3.33
CA ASN A 101 -12.30 7.92 3.95
C ASN A 101 -13.46 8.41 3.10
N VAL A 102 -14.50 7.59 2.98
CA VAL A 102 -15.77 7.95 2.35
C VAL A 102 -16.89 7.55 3.30
N VAL A 103 -17.83 8.47 3.52
CA VAL A 103 -19.03 8.22 4.31
C VAL A 103 -20.22 8.13 3.38
N LEU A 104 -20.96 7.04 3.49
CA LEU A 104 -22.17 6.79 2.71
C LEU A 104 -23.38 6.76 3.63
N ASN A 105 -24.41 7.50 3.27
CA ASN A 105 -25.66 7.60 4.02
C ASN A 105 -26.72 6.75 3.30
N VAL A 106 -27.28 5.79 4.02
CA VAL A 106 -28.27 4.85 3.47
C VAL A 106 -29.53 4.81 4.34
N SER A 107 -30.55 4.09 3.86
CA SER A 107 -31.77 3.84 4.62
C SER A 107 -31.47 3.13 5.93
N TYR A 108 -32.34 3.29 6.90
CA TYR A 108 -32.20 2.69 8.22
C TYR A 108 -31.91 1.19 8.16
N ILE A 109 -30.88 0.78 8.89
CA ILE A 109 -30.54 -0.62 9.15
C ILE A 109 -30.50 -0.82 10.66
N SER A 110 -31.15 -1.86 11.15
CA SER A 110 -31.21 -2.15 12.59
C SER A 110 -29.82 -2.39 13.16
N PRO A 111 -29.45 -1.77 14.30
CA PRO A 111 -28.20 -2.07 14.98
C PRO A 111 -28.11 -3.55 15.35
N GLY A 112 -26.91 -4.10 15.33
CA GLY A 112 -26.64 -5.50 15.63
C GLY A 112 -26.63 -6.43 14.42
N LEU A 113 -27.13 -5.99 13.26
CA LEU A 113 -27.04 -6.77 12.03
C LEU A 113 -25.61 -6.74 11.48
N SER A 114 -25.18 -7.86 10.93
CA SER A 114 -23.86 -8.03 10.34
C SER A 114 -23.96 -8.34 8.87
N PHE A 115 -23.07 -7.74 8.08
CA PHE A 115 -23.00 -7.96 6.64
C PHE A 115 -21.55 -8.25 6.25
N THR A 116 -21.39 -9.06 5.20
CA THR A 116 -20.07 -9.26 4.61
C THR A 116 -19.77 -8.15 3.62
N TYR A 117 -18.51 -7.78 3.50
CA TYR A 117 -18.06 -6.87 2.47
C TYR A 117 -16.83 -7.40 1.76
N SER A 118 -16.63 -6.94 0.54
CA SER A 118 -15.39 -7.18 -0.19
C SER A 118 -14.89 -5.86 -0.78
N ALA A 119 -13.56 -5.72 -0.80
CA ALA A 119 -12.91 -4.56 -1.37
C ALA A 119 -11.88 -5.04 -2.40
N SER A 120 -12.02 -4.56 -3.62
CA SER A 120 -11.04 -4.80 -4.69
C SER A 120 -10.15 -3.59 -4.80
N VAL A 121 -8.84 -3.80 -4.65
CA VAL A 121 -7.84 -2.73 -4.67
C VAL A 121 -6.91 -2.97 -5.84
N LEU A 122 -6.84 -2.00 -6.76
CA LEU A 122 -5.92 -2.02 -7.89
C LEU A 122 -4.74 -1.10 -7.59
N PHE A 123 -3.53 -1.66 -7.68
CA PHE A 123 -2.30 -0.92 -7.47
C PHE A 123 -1.72 -0.41 -8.79
N SER A 124 -0.84 0.57 -8.70
CA SER A 124 -0.24 1.23 -9.88
C SER A 124 0.58 0.31 -10.76
N ASN A 125 1.05 -0.81 -10.22
CA ASN A 125 1.78 -1.83 -10.97
C ASN A 125 0.88 -2.87 -11.68
N GLY A 126 -0.43 -2.68 -11.66
CA GLY A 126 -1.41 -3.58 -12.27
C GLY A 126 -1.88 -4.74 -11.41
N VAL A 127 -1.34 -4.89 -10.20
CA VAL A 127 -1.77 -5.93 -9.26
C VAL A 127 -3.13 -5.56 -8.68
N ASN A 128 -4.05 -6.52 -8.65
CA ASN A 128 -5.38 -6.39 -8.06
C ASN A 128 -5.49 -7.35 -6.88
N LYS A 129 -5.80 -6.83 -5.70
CA LYS A 129 -6.02 -7.62 -4.49
C LYS A 129 -7.43 -7.43 -3.97
N THR A 130 -8.03 -8.50 -3.48
CA THR A 130 -9.35 -8.48 -2.87
C THR A 130 -9.24 -8.74 -1.38
N TYR A 131 -9.86 -7.88 -0.60
CA TYR A 131 -9.97 -8.00 0.86
C TYR A 131 -11.43 -8.23 1.21
N SER A 132 -11.68 -9.03 2.22
CA SER A 132 -13.05 -9.29 2.67
C SER A 132 -13.11 -9.26 4.19
N GLY A 133 -14.30 -8.98 4.70
CA GLY A 133 -14.53 -8.92 6.13
C GLY A 133 -16.00 -8.81 6.44
N THR A 134 -16.29 -8.52 7.70
CA THR A 134 -17.66 -8.39 8.21
C THR A 134 -17.82 -7.04 8.88
N VAL A 135 -18.93 -6.34 8.60
CA VAL A 135 -19.32 -5.11 9.26
C VAL A 135 -20.56 -5.38 10.09
N THR A 136 -20.53 -4.96 11.35
CA THR A 136 -21.68 -5.02 12.25
C THR A 136 -22.17 -3.60 12.50
N ILE A 137 -23.48 -3.40 12.33
CA ILE A 137 -24.08 -2.08 12.55
C ILE A 137 -24.14 -1.79 14.04
N GLN A 138 -23.59 -0.67 14.42
CA GLN A 138 -23.55 -0.19 15.80
C GLN A 138 -24.60 0.90 16.05
N SER A 139 -24.90 1.12 17.27
CA SER A 139 -25.82 2.19 17.70
C SER A 139 -25.13 3.24 18.52
#